data_610b13b44e2d989235bed7164aa305bb
#
_entry.id   610b13b44e2d989235bed7164aa305bb
#
_cell.length_a   1.000
_cell.length_b   1.000
_cell.length_c   1.000
_cell.angle_alpha   90.00
_cell.angle_beta   90.00
_cell.angle_gamma   90.00
#
_symmetry.space_group_name_H-M   'P 1'
#
loop_
_entity.id
_entity.type
_entity.pdbx_description
1 polymer ?
#
loop_
_entity_poly.entity_id
_entity_poly.type
_entity_poly.pdbx_seq_one_letter_code
_entity_poly.pdbx_strand_id
1 'polypeptide(L)'
;MEVIEAHWLFAMPYEKIDVVIHPQSIVHSLVEFKDGAVLAQLGIPDMRLPIQYAFSFPERYDCSFGQLDLVKAGSLTFEAPDLEAFPSLQIALDCGKAGGDLPCVFNAANEECVNAFLEGKITYTDIPETVKRVVTAWKNTETPDIEAIEAADHTARLLTREQLQKL
;
A
#
# COMPACT_ATOMS: atom_id res chain seq x y z
N MET A 1 0.09 1.53 -1.32
CA MET A 1 -0.70 2.49 -0.48
C MET A 1 -0.21 2.53 0.97
N GLU A 2 0.15 1.41 1.59
CA GLU A 2 0.43 1.28 3.03
C GLU A 2 1.54 2.21 3.54
N VAL A 3 2.54 2.55 2.71
CA VAL A 3 3.58 3.52 3.11
C VAL A 3 3.03 4.95 3.27
N ILE A 4 2.03 5.33 2.46
CA ILE A 4 1.33 6.61 2.56
C ILE A 4 0.41 6.59 3.78
N GLU A 5 -0.30 5.48 4.00
CA GLU A 5 -1.16 5.28 5.16
C GLU A 5 -0.35 5.32 6.46
N ALA A 6 0.79 4.64 6.53
CA ALA A 6 1.66 4.66 7.70
C ALA A 6 2.18 6.06 8.02
N HIS A 7 2.53 6.85 6.99
CA HIS A 7 2.93 8.25 7.17
C HIS A 7 1.84 9.05 7.89
N TRP A 8 0.61 8.97 7.41
CA TRP A 8 -0.50 9.77 7.95
C TRP A 8 -1.05 9.24 9.27
N LEU A 9 -1.20 7.91 9.42
CA LEU A 9 -1.76 7.30 10.63
C LEU A 9 -0.84 7.46 11.84
N PHE A 10 0.47 7.41 11.62
CA PHE A 10 1.46 7.45 12.71
C PHE A 10 2.27 8.76 12.75
N ALA A 11 1.96 9.73 11.91
CA ALA A 11 2.75 10.95 11.73
C ALA A 11 4.26 10.63 11.55
N MET A 12 4.56 9.54 10.83
CA MET A 12 5.92 9.05 10.63
C MET A 12 6.49 9.61 9.33
N PRO A 13 7.67 10.25 9.35
CA PRO A 13 8.31 10.71 8.12
C PRO A 13 8.69 9.51 7.23
N TYR A 14 8.61 9.68 5.91
CA TYR A 14 8.87 8.59 4.93
C TYR A 14 10.25 7.96 5.08
N GLU A 15 11.24 8.71 5.54
CA GLU A 15 12.61 8.25 5.79
C GLU A 15 12.72 7.27 6.96
N LYS A 16 11.64 7.11 7.73
CA LYS A 16 11.52 6.17 8.86
C LYS A 16 10.48 5.07 8.61
N ILE A 17 10.02 4.95 7.38
CA ILE A 17 9.11 3.89 6.97
C ILE A 17 9.84 2.97 6.02
N ASP A 18 10.18 1.79 6.50
CA ASP A 18 10.82 0.74 5.70
C ASP A 18 9.82 -0.34 5.30
N VAL A 19 10.12 -1.01 4.18
CA VAL A 19 9.33 -2.11 3.66
C VAL A 19 10.22 -3.34 3.53
N VAL A 20 9.74 -4.46 4.03
CA VAL A 20 10.38 -5.77 3.86
C VAL A 20 9.40 -6.74 3.22
N ILE A 21 9.92 -7.64 2.40
CA ILE A 21 9.15 -8.74 1.83
C ILE A 21 9.23 -9.92 2.79
N HIS A 22 8.07 -10.44 3.18
CA HIS A 22 7.97 -11.59 4.10
C HIS A 22 7.06 -12.66 3.48
N PRO A 23 7.63 -13.66 2.76
CA PRO A 23 6.86 -14.63 1.99
C PRO A 23 5.85 -15.44 2.81
N GLN A 24 6.16 -15.72 4.09
CA GLN A 24 5.29 -16.49 4.97
C GLN A 24 4.05 -15.69 5.42
N SER A 25 4.05 -14.37 5.29
CA SER A 25 2.96 -13.47 5.70
C SER A 25 2.46 -13.73 7.14
N ILE A 26 3.40 -13.96 8.07
CA ILE A 26 3.12 -14.17 9.50
C ILE A 26 3.38 -12.89 10.29
N VAL A 27 4.42 -12.14 9.93
CA VAL A 27 4.73 -10.83 10.49
C VAL A 27 3.99 -9.78 9.66
N HIS A 28 3.16 -8.96 10.30
CA HIS A 28 2.31 -7.97 9.63
C HIS A 28 2.74 -6.53 9.87
N SER A 29 3.47 -6.27 10.97
CA SER A 29 4.07 -4.96 11.25
C SER A 29 5.28 -5.11 12.15
N LEU A 30 6.20 -4.14 12.03
CA LEU A 30 7.44 -4.06 12.80
C LEU A 30 7.60 -2.63 13.30
N VAL A 31 8.05 -2.48 14.54
CA VAL A 31 8.45 -1.19 15.11
C VAL A 31 9.87 -1.32 15.62
N GLU A 32 10.78 -0.54 15.02
CA GLU A 32 12.16 -0.44 15.47
C GLU A 32 12.30 0.75 16.43
N PHE A 33 12.91 0.49 17.58
CA PHE A 33 13.19 1.50 18.60
C PHE A 33 14.59 2.09 18.43
N LYS A 34 14.84 3.22 19.09
CA LYS A 34 16.12 3.94 19.02
C LYS A 34 17.33 3.13 19.54
N ASP A 35 17.09 2.13 20.37
CA ASP A 35 18.11 1.20 20.89
C ASP A 35 18.38 0.00 19.99
N GLY A 36 17.69 -0.05 18.83
CA GLY A 36 17.79 -1.16 17.87
C GLY A 36 16.90 -2.36 18.20
N ALA A 37 16.10 -2.31 19.27
CA ALA A 37 15.12 -3.35 19.54
C ALA A 37 13.99 -3.28 18.50
N VAL A 38 13.52 -4.44 18.02
CA VAL A 38 12.41 -4.53 17.08
C VAL A 38 11.27 -5.34 17.71
N LEU A 39 10.08 -4.76 17.74
CA LEU A 39 8.85 -5.45 18.07
C LEU A 39 8.06 -5.77 16.81
N ALA A 40 7.53 -6.98 16.74
CA ALA A 40 6.74 -7.45 15.62
C ALA A 40 5.35 -7.90 16.08
N GLN A 41 4.33 -7.57 15.30
CA GLN A 41 3.02 -8.20 15.42
C GLN A 41 2.98 -9.42 14.50
N LEU A 42 2.70 -10.59 15.09
CA LEU A 42 2.60 -11.86 14.40
C LEU A 42 1.19 -12.42 14.51
N GLY A 43 0.74 -13.07 13.45
CA GLY A 43 -0.56 -13.75 13.42
C GLY A 43 -0.71 -14.59 12.15
N ILE A 44 -1.78 -15.37 12.09
CA ILE A 44 -2.19 -15.96 10.83
C ILE A 44 -2.63 -14.85 9.85
N PRO A 45 -2.47 -15.01 8.53
CA PRO A 45 -2.87 -14.01 7.54
C PRO A 45 -4.40 -13.97 7.35
N ASP A 46 -5.10 -13.49 8.37
CA ASP A 46 -6.56 -13.42 8.40
C ASP A 46 -7.00 -12.05 8.97
N MET A 47 -7.63 -11.25 8.11
CA MET A 47 -8.07 -9.89 8.46
C MET A 47 -9.16 -9.85 9.54
N ARG A 48 -9.86 -10.96 9.80
CA ARG A 48 -10.88 -11.02 10.86
C ARG A 48 -10.28 -10.78 12.24
N LEU A 49 -9.01 -11.18 12.45
CA LEU A 49 -8.33 -10.98 13.73
C LEU A 49 -8.12 -9.49 14.07
N PRO A 50 -7.47 -8.67 13.23
CA PRO A 50 -7.32 -7.26 13.50
C PRO A 50 -8.66 -6.50 13.50
N ILE A 51 -9.63 -6.89 12.68
CA ILE A 51 -10.97 -6.30 12.67
C ILE A 51 -11.69 -6.56 13.99
N GLN A 52 -11.69 -7.81 14.48
CA GLN A 52 -12.27 -8.16 15.79
C GLN A 52 -11.63 -7.32 16.90
N TYR A 53 -10.29 -7.21 16.91
CA TYR A 53 -9.60 -6.43 17.92
C TYR A 53 -9.89 -4.93 17.85
N ALA A 54 -10.05 -4.38 16.66
CA ALA A 54 -10.44 -2.99 16.49
C ALA A 54 -11.81 -2.68 17.13
N PHE A 55 -12.76 -3.61 17.02
CA PHE A 55 -14.07 -3.47 17.67
C PHE A 55 -14.06 -3.72 19.16
N SER A 56 -13.15 -4.54 19.67
CA SER A 56 -13.13 -4.95 21.07
C SER A 56 -12.09 -4.22 21.92
N PHE A 57 -11.28 -3.38 21.30
CA PHE A 57 -10.18 -2.69 21.99
C PHE A 57 -10.63 -2.04 23.33
N PRO A 58 -9.87 -2.19 24.43
CA PRO A 58 -8.57 -2.86 24.54
C PRO A 58 -8.66 -4.38 24.83
N GLU A 59 -9.85 -4.94 24.93
CA GLU A 59 -10.07 -6.34 25.26
C GLU A 59 -9.75 -7.27 24.10
N ARG A 60 -9.27 -8.50 24.43
CA ARG A 60 -9.02 -9.55 23.45
C ARG A 60 -9.94 -10.72 23.71
N TYR A 61 -10.71 -11.10 22.71
CA TYR A 61 -11.64 -12.23 22.76
C TYR A 61 -11.10 -13.42 21.99
N ASP A 62 -11.57 -14.61 22.37
CA ASP A 62 -11.29 -15.83 21.62
C ASP A 62 -11.75 -15.70 20.19
N CYS A 63 -10.95 -16.23 19.27
CA CYS A 63 -11.30 -16.27 17.85
C CYS A 63 -11.35 -17.71 17.34
N SER A 64 -12.31 -17.97 16.44
CA SER A 64 -12.46 -19.27 15.77
C SER A 64 -11.64 -19.39 14.47
N PHE A 65 -10.83 -18.39 14.15
CA PHE A 65 -10.12 -18.29 12.87
C PHE A 65 -8.84 -19.09 12.82
N GLY A 66 -8.43 -19.68 13.93
CA GLY A 66 -7.17 -20.38 14.10
C GLY A 66 -6.15 -19.57 14.91
N GLN A 67 -5.09 -20.24 15.30
CA GLN A 67 -3.99 -19.66 16.07
C GLN A 67 -2.67 -19.91 15.36
N LEU A 68 -1.75 -18.97 15.50
CA LEU A 68 -0.39 -19.13 14.98
C LEU A 68 0.38 -20.14 15.85
N ASP A 69 0.91 -21.17 15.20
CA ASP A 69 1.81 -22.14 15.79
C ASP A 69 3.23 -21.87 15.25
N LEU A 70 4.07 -21.24 16.06
CA LEU A 70 5.42 -20.87 15.66
C LEU A 70 6.32 -22.09 15.37
N VAL A 71 6.07 -23.24 16.02
CA VAL A 71 6.83 -24.46 15.77
C VAL A 71 6.52 -25.01 14.38
N LYS A 72 5.24 -24.99 13.98
CA LYS A 72 4.83 -25.39 12.63
C LYS A 72 5.26 -24.39 11.57
N ALA A 73 5.24 -23.10 11.89
CA ALA A 73 5.72 -22.05 10.99
C ALA A 73 7.21 -22.19 10.67
N GLY A 74 8.01 -22.67 11.64
CA GLY A 74 9.43 -22.93 11.45
C GLY A 74 10.26 -21.66 11.27
N SER A 75 10.71 -21.39 10.06
CA SER A 75 11.55 -20.23 9.75
C SER A 75 10.74 -19.06 9.22
N LEU A 76 11.11 -17.86 9.64
CA LEU A 76 10.62 -16.59 9.09
C LEU A 76 11.76 -15.97 8.27
N THR A 77 11.49 -15.62 7.04
CA THR A 77 12.46 -15.03 6.11
C THR A 77 12.03 -13.63 5.70
N PHE A 78 13.02 -12.77 5.49
CA PHE A 78 12.81 -11.38 5.08
C PHE A 78 13.76 -11.02 3.94
N GLU A 79 13.24 -10.28 2.97
CA GLU A 79 13.97 -9.86 1.79
C GLU A 79 13.74 -8.37 1.55
N ALA A 80 14.69 -7.72 0.91
CA ALA A 80 14.50 -6.35 0.45
C ALA A 80 13.52 -6.33 -0.74
N PRO A 81 12.67 -5.31 -0.87
CA PRO A 81 11.80 -5.18 -2.04
C PRO A 81 12.65 -4.93 -3.31
N ASP A 82 12.34 -5.65 -4.37
CA ASP A 82 12.91 -5.43 -5.70
C ASP A 82 12.16 -4.28 -6.38
N LEU A 83 12.72 -3.07 -6.31
CA LEU A 83 12.10 -1.86 -6.86
C LEU A 83 12.21 -1.78 -8.39
N GLU A 84 13.09 -2.56 -9.01
CA GLU A 84 13.22 -2.64 -10.47
C GLU A 84 12.10 -3.52 -11.03
N ALA A 85 11.91 -4.72 -10.47
CA ALA A 85 10.84 -5.63 -10.87
C ALA A 85 9.44 -5.12 -10.43
N PHE A 86 9.36 -4.42 -9.30
CA PHE A 86 8.10 -3.93 -8.71
C PHE A 86 8.14 -2.41 -8.43
N PRO A 87 8.12 -1.58 -9.48
CA PRO A 87 8.33 -0.13 -9.34
C PRO A 87 7.19 0.62 -8.65
N SER A 88 6.03 0.00 -8.46
CA SER A 88 4.87 0.63 -7.80
C SER A 88 5.17 1.15 -6.40
N LEU A 89 6.05 0.48 -5.65
CA LEU A 89 6.45 0.94 -4.31
C LEU A 89 7.21 2.27 -4.39
N GLN A 90 8.16 2.39 -5.33
CA GLN A 90 8.90 3.65 -5.51
C GLN A 90 7.97 4.78 -5.98
N ILE A 91 7.06 4.49 -6.92
CA ILE A 91 6.07 5.47 -7.38
C ILE A 91 5.20 5.96 -6.22
N ALA A 92 4.74 5.06 -5.35
CA ALA A 92 3.95 5.41 -4.17
C ALA A 92 4.73 6.30 -3.19
N LEU A 93 6.00 5.98 -2.93
CA LEU A 93 6.88 6.79 -2.09
C LEU A 93 7.10 8.20 -2.67
N ASP A 94 7.32 8.29 -3.98
CA ASP A 94 7.52 9.57 -4.67
C ASP A 94 6.24 10.42 -4.61
N CYS A 95 5.07 9.83 -4.85
CA CYS A 95 3.79 10.52 -4.73
C CYS A 95 3.52 10.97 -3.29
N GLY A 96 3.79 10.11 -2.31
CA GLY A 96 3.60 10.44 -0.91
C GLY A 96 4.50 11.59 -0.46
N LYS A 97 5.77 11.60 -0.84
CA LYS A 97 6.73 12.67 -0.53
C LYS A 97 6.39 13.99 -1.23
N ALA A 98 5.89 13.92 -2.46
CA ALA A 98 5.43 15.10 -3.18
C ALA A 98 4.15 15.70 -2.57
N GLY A 99 3.31 14.87 -1.96
CA GLY A 99 2.08 15.33 -1.31
C GLY A 99 1.06 15.90 -2.29
N GLY A 100 0.23 16.83 -1.80
CA GLY A 100 -0.81 17.44 -2.60
C GLY A 100 -1.88 16.43 -3.01
N ASP A 101 -2.31 16.49 -4.27
CA ASP A 101 -3.28 15.56 -4.85
C ASP A 101 -2.64 14.30 -5.49
N LEU A 102 -1.30 14.22 -5.59
CA LEU A 102 -0.61 13.07 -6.19
C LEU A 102 -0.91 11.71 -5.54
N PRO A 103 -1.03 11.56 -4.21
CA PRO A 103 -1.45 10.30 -3.61
C PRO A 103 -2.84 9.84 -4.08
N CYS A 104 -3.77 10.76 -4.25
CA CYS A 104 -5.11 10.49 -4.78
C CYS A 104 -5.04 10.04 -6.25
N VAL A 105 -4.27 10.76 -7.07
CA VAL A 105 -4.06 10.41 -8.48
C VAL A 105 -3.42 9.03 -8.65
N PHE A 106 -2.41 8.72 -7.83
CA PHE A 106 -1.78 7.40 -7.80
C PHE A 106 -2.81 6.31 -7.49
N ASN A 107 -3.63 6.51 -6.46
CA ASN A 107 -4.65 5.53 -6.07
C ASN A 107 -5.70 5.34 -7.17
N ALA A 108 -6.26 6.42 -7.71
CA ALA A 108 -7.26 6.38 -8.76
C ALA A 108 -6.75 5.65 -10.01
N ALA A 109 -5.52 5.95 -10.44
CA ALA A 109 -4.88 5.28 -11.57
C ALA A 109 -4.64 3.80 -11.30
N ASN A 110 -4.17 3.45 -10.10
CA ASN A 110 -3.94 2.06 -9.71
C ASN A 110 -5.23 1.25 -9.71
N GLU A 111 -6.31 1.76 -9.14
CA GLU A 111 -7.61 1.05 -9.11
C GLU A 111 -8.14 0.76 -10.53
N GLU A 112 -8.07 1.73 -11.45
CA GLU A 112 -8.49 1.53 -12.84
C GLU A 112 -7.64 0.46 -13.54
N CYS A 113 -6.31 0.46 -13.31
CA CYS A 113 -5.41 -0.54 -13.88
C CYS A 113 -5.66 -1.92 -13.27
N VAL A 114 -5.85 -2.03 -11.95
CA VAL A 114 -6.15 -3.30 -11.28
C VAL A 114 -7.47 -3.89 -11.81
N ASN A 115 -8.51 -3.07 -11.96
CA ASN A 115 -9.78 -3.52 -12.53
C ASN A 115 -9.60 -4.04 -13.97
N ALA A 116 -8.86 -3.32 -14.81
CA ALA A 116 -8.58 -3.74 -16.18
C ALA A 116 -7.77 -5.05 -16.22
N PHE A 117 -6.82 -5.24 -15.31
CA PHE A 117 -6.06 -6.49 -15.16
C PHE A 117 -6.96 -7.65 -14.74
N LEU A 118 -7.82 -7.47 -13.75
CA LEU A 118 -8.76 -8.51 -13.28
C LEU A 118 -9.77 -8.92 -14.37
N GLU A 119 -10.11 -7.99 -15.25
CA GLU A 119 -10.94 -8.24 -16.43
C GLU A 119 -10.15 -8.87 -17.60
N GLY A 120 -8.85 -9.10 -17.46
CA GLY A 120 -7.98 -9.69 -18.49
C GLY A 120 -7.69 -8.78 -19.67
N LYS A 121 -7.87 -7.45 -19.53
CA LYS A 121 -7.65 -6.47 -20.60
C LYS A 121 -6.20 -6.04 -20.75
N ILE A 122 -5.42 -6.13 -19.66
CA ILE A 122 -4.01 -5.75 -19.62
C ILE A 122 -3.19 -6.81 -18.86
N THR A 123 -1.86 -6.75 -18.99
CA THR A 123 -0.94 -7.60 -18.22
C THR A 123 -0.62 -6.97 -16.87
N TYR A 124 -0.06 -7.77 -15.94
CA TYR A 124 0.34 -7.27 -14.61
C TYR A 124 1.37 -6.14 -14.71
N THR A 125 2.31 -6.23 -15.64
CA THR A 125 3.36 -5.23 -15.83
C THR A 125 2.84 -3.90 -16.41
N ASP A 126 1.69 -3.91 -17.08
CA ASP A 126 1.07 -2.68 -17.58
C ASP A 126 0.53 -1.78 -16.46
N ILE A 127 0.24 -2.36 -15.27
CA ILE A 127 -0.25 -1.60 -14.12
C ILE A 127 0.75 -0.51 -13.72
N PRO A 128 1.98 -0.84 -13.27
CA PRO A 128 2.92 0.18 -12.83
C PRO A 128 3.34 1.14 -13.94
N GLU A 129 3.42 0.68 -15.18
CA GLU A 129 3.76 1.53 -16.32
C GLU A 129 2.69 2.59 -16.59
N THR A 130 1.42 2.18 -16.58
CA THR A 130 0.29 3.11 -16.81
C THR A 130 0.16 4.09 -15.66
N VAL A 131 0.22 3.62 -14.42
CA VAL A 131 0.20 4.48 -13.22
C VAL A 131 1.33 5.51 -13.29
N LYS A 132 2.56 5.09 -13.62
CA LYS A 132 3.70 5.99 -13.77
C LYS A 132 3.47 7.07 -14.83
N ARG A 133 2.91 6.71 -15.99
CA ARG A 133 2.59 7.68 -17.05
C ARG A 133 1.58 8.72 -16.56
N VAL A 134 0.51 8.31 -15.90
CA VAL A 134 -0.54 9.21 -15.40
C VAL A 134 0.03 10.16 -14.36
N VAL A 135 0.73 9.63 -13.33
CA VAL A 135 1.32 10.43 -12.25
C VAL A 135 2.38 11.41 -12.77
N THR A 136 3.24 10.97 -13.71
CA THR A 136 4.29 11.83 -14.27
C THR A 136 3.72 12.97 -15.12
N ALA A 137 2.59 12.74 -15.79
CA ALA A 137 1.92 13.76 -16.60
C ALA A 137 1.04 14.71 -15.78
N TRP A 138 0.78 14.39 -14.51
CA TRP A 138 -0.11 15.14 -13.65
C TRP A 138 0.51 16.45 -13.17
N LYS A 139 -0.29 17.51 -13.17
CA LYS A 139 0.09 18.79 -12.57
C LYS A 139 -0.42 18.83 -11.12
N ASN A 140 0.48 18.57 -10.19
CA ASN A 140 0.16 18.50 -8.76
C ASN A 140 -0.40 19.82 -8.20
N THR A 141 -1.45 19.72 -7.39
CA THR A 141 -2.00 20.81 -6.59
C THR A 141 -1.49 20.61 -5.15
N GLU A 142 -0.63 21.52 -4.66
CA GLU A 142 0.09 21.33 -3.39
C GLU A 142 -0.82 21.30 -2.15
N THR A 143 -1.88 22.09 -2.16
CA THR A 143 -2.81 22.22 -1.01
C THR A 143 -4.26 22.11 -1.49
N PRO A 144 -4.69 20.92 -1.94
CA PRO A 144 -6.05 20.74 -2.43
C PRO A 144 -7.06 20.73 -1.28
N ASP A 145 -8.24 21.30 -1.50
CA ASP A 145 -9.41 21.05 -0.70
C ASP A 145 -10.10 19.73 -1.10
N ILE A 146 -11.20 19.39 -0.43
CA ILE A 146 -11.89 18.12 -0.68
C ILE A 146 -12.45 18.07 -2.10
N GLU A 147 -13.03 19.17 -2.59
CA GLU A 147 -13.59 19.28 -3.94
C GLU A 147 -12.49 19.11 -5.01
N ALA A 148 -11.31 19.68 -4.77
CA ALA A 148 -10.15 19.50 -5.65
C ALA A 148 -9.66 18.05 -5.67
N ILE A 149 -9.63 17.36 -4.53
CA ILE A 149 -9.28 15.94 -4.44
C ILE A 149 -10.28 15.06 -5.19
N GLU A 150 -11.60 15.31 -5.04
CA GLU A 150 -12.63 14.58 -5.77
C GLU A 150 -12.53 14.80 -7.27
N ALA A 151 -12.26 16.04 -7.71
CA ALA A 151 -12.02 16.37 -9.11
C ALA A 151 -10.75 15.69 -9.66
N ALA A 152 -9.68 15.62 -8.86
CA ALA A 152 -8.44 14.96 -9.21
C ALA A 152 -8.66 13.43 -9.36
N ASP A 153 -9.35 12.78 -8.44
CA ASP A 153 -9.71 11.36 -8.54
C ASP A 153 -10.47 11.08 -9.85
N HIS A 154 -11.54 11.84 -10.09
CA HIS A 154 -12.34 11.65 -11.31
C HIS A 154 -11.52 11.82 -12.58
N THR A 155 -10.71 12.88 -12.64
CA THR A 155 -9.88 13.20 -13.82
C THR A 155 -8.80 12.13 -14.04
N ALA A 156 -8.14 11.68 -12.97
CA ALA A 156 -7.13 10.64 -13.03
C ALA A 156 -7.70 9.31 -13.55
N ARG A 157 -8.90 8.94 -13.13
CA ARG A 157 -9.61 7.76 -13.66
C ARG A 157 -9.88 7.87 -15.16
N LEU A 158 -10.36 9.02 -15.62
CA LEU A 158 -10.60 9.24 -17.05
C LEU A 158 -9.29 9.14 -17.86
N LEU A 159 -8.24 9.83 -17.43
CA LEU A 159 -6.93 9.78 -18.07
C LEU A 159 -6.36 8.36 -18.11
N THR A 160 -6.52 7.61 -17.02
CA THR A 160 -6.06 6.22 -16.96
C THR A 160 -6.80 5.34 -17.97
N ARG A 161 -8.12 5.44 -18.04
CA ARG A 161 -8.93 4.71 -19.05
C ARG A 161 -8.52 5.05 -20.48
N GLU A 162 -8.20 6.31 -20.76
CA GLU A 162 -7.67 6.72 -22.08
C GLU A 162 -6.30 6.10 -22.38
N GLN A 163 -5.42 5.96 -21.37
CA GLN A 163 -4.13 5.27 -21.54
C GLN A 163 -4.32 3.77 -21.79
N LEU A 164 -5.23 3.14 -21.05
CA LEU A 164 -5.52 1.71 -21.20
C LEU A 164 -6.10 1.35 -22.57
N GLN A 165 -6.83 2.25 -23.23
CA GLN A 165 -7.34 2.04 -24.58
C GLN A 165 -6.25 2.04 -25.66
N LYS A 166 -5.02 2.47 -25.33
CA LYS A 166 -3.89 2.55 -26.26
C LYS A 166 -2.93 1.35 -26.14
N LEU A 167 -3.18 0.45 -25.17
CA LEU A 167 -2.45 -0.80 -24.99
C LEU A 167 -3.06 -1.91 -25.84
#